data_4020835162cbd36c094262b77ee7ed1b
#
_entry.id   4020835162cbd36c094262b77ee7ed1b
#
_cell.length_a   1.000
_cell.length_b   1.000
_cell.length_c   1.000
_cell.angle_alpha   90.00
_cell.angle_beta   90.00
_cell.angle_gamma   90.00
#
_symmetry.space_group_name_H-M   'P 1'
#
loop_
_entity.id
_entity.type
_entity.pdbx_description
1 polymer ?
#
loop_
_entity_poly.entity_id
_entity_poly.type
_entity_poly.pdbx_seq_one_letter_code
_entity_poly.pdbx_strand_id
1 'polypeptide(L)'
;MAAPAPPTAGPAADLIPVFNEKLSPELPEDILRWGIKNLPGLFQTTAFGLTGLCTIDMLSKLTDTPPHLIFIDTLYHFKETYELVEEVKKRYNIPIHIYKPEGCETVEEFEKKYGEKLWETNEELYDFLVKVEPARRAYEELGVKSVITGRRQSQGADRASLQPLEIDETGLYKLNPLFAWNFYLVEWYIKENNVPYNKLLDQGYRSVGDWHSTQKTADGQSERAGRWAGKEKTECGLHKDYFTMKAQAKKALEDKAAKDATAAAPASAATEIASTA
;
A
#
# COMPACT_ATOMS: atom_id res chain seq x y z
N MET A 1 2.13 -21.34 -28.32
CA MET A 1 0.66 -21.07 -28.20
C MET A 1 0.53 -19.72 -27.56
N ALA A 2 -0.34 -18.82 -28.04
CA ALA A 2 -0.59 -17.55 -27.39
C ALA A 2 -1.17 -17.80 -25.98
N ALA A 3 -0.76 -17.01 -25.00
CA ALA A 3 -1.34 -17.07 -23.68
C ALA A 3 -2.87 -16.87 -23.76
N PRO A 4 -3.67 -17.58 -22.98
CA PRO A 4 -5.12 -17.37 -22.97
C PRO A 4 -5.43 -15.93 -22.56
N ALA A 5 -6.47 -15.36 -23.17
CA ALA A 5 -6.92 -14.01 -22.80
C ALA A 5 -7.27 -13.97 -21.30
N PRO A 6 -6.95 -12.86 -20.60
CA PRO A 6 -7.27 -12.72 -19.19
C PRO A 6 -8.79 -12.79 -18.97
N PRO A 7 -9.25 -13.30 -17.81
CA PRO A 7 -10.66 -13.40 -17.50
C PRO A 7 -11.30 -12.00 -17.44
N THR A 8 -12.53 -11.88 -17.91
CA THR A 8 -13.29 -10.62 -17.92
C THR A 8 -14.10 -10.41 -16.63
N ALA A 9 -14.38 -11.49 -15.89
CA ALA A 9 -15.11 -11.47 -14.61
C ALA A 9 -14.42 -12.40 -13.61
N GLY A 10 -14.43 -12.02 -12.35
CA GLY A 10 -13.96 -12.84 -11.23
C GLY A 10 -15.07 -13.72 -10.64
N PRO A 11 -14.73 -14.51 -9.60
CA PRO A 11 -15.71 -15.32 -8.87
C PRO A 11 -16.85 -14.48 -8.29
N ALA A 12 -18.06 -15.00 -8.27
CA ALA A 12 -19.16 -14.36 -7.56
C ALA A 12 -18.86 -14.29 -6.05
N ALA A 13 -19.32 -13.25 -5.37
CA ALA A 13 -18.96 -12.97 -3.97
C ALA A 13 -19.40 -14.11 -3.02
N ASP A 14 -20.51 -14.75 -3.27
CA ASP A 14 -21.04 -15.90 -2.52
C ASP A 14 -20.19 -17.18 -2.68
N LEU A 15 -19.34 -17.26 -3.71
CA LEU A 15 -18.42 -18.37 -3.95
C LEU A 15 -17.04 -18.16 -3.31
N ILE A 16 -16.73 -16.98 -2.77
CA ILE A 16 -15.43 -16.71 -2.13
C ILE A 16 -15.08 -17.73 -1.04
N PRO A 17 -16.01 -18.09 -0.11
CA PRO A 17 -15.72 -19.11 0.91
C PRO A 17 -15.31 -20.47 0.30
N VAL A 18 -16.00 -20.90 -0.77
CA VAL A 18 -15.70 -22.17 -1.46
C VAL A 18 -14.32 -22.15 -2.11
N PHE A 19 -13.91 -21.00 -2.68
CA PHE A 19 -12.56 -20.85 -3.22
C PHE A 19 -11.51 -20.82 -2.11
N ASN A 20 -11.81 -20.20 -0.98
CA ASN A 20 -10.88 -20.18 0.16
C ASN A 20 -10.66 -21.58 0.74
N GLU A 21 -11.69 -22.44 0.85
CA GLU A 21 -11.53 -23.84 1.24
C GLU A 21 -10.58 -24.61 0.31
N LYS A 22 -10.65 -24.33 -1.00
CA LYS A 22 -9.79 -24.97 -2.00
C LYS A 22 -8.36 -24.40 -2.03
N LEU A 23 -8.22 -23.11 -1.82
CA LEU A 23 -6.91 -22.42 -1.90
C LEU A 23 -6.12 -22.52 -0.61
N SER A 24 -6.78 -22.68 0.54
CA SER A 24 -6.10 -22.70 1.85
C SER A 24 -5.04 -23.80 2.01
N PRO A 25 -5.20 -25.03 1.48
CA PRO A 25 -4.16 -26.05 1.54
C PRO A 25 -3.07 -25.92 0.48
N GLU A 26 -3.24 -25.02 -0.49
CA GLU A 26 -2.36 -24.91 -1.65
C GLU A 26 -1.06 -24.16 -1.34
N LEU A 27 -0.03 -24.42 -2.13
CA LEU A 27 1.21 -23.67 -2.09
C LEU A 27 1.02 -22.24 -2.68
N PRO A 28 1.84 -21.27 -2.26
CA PRO A 28 1.75 -19.90 -2.80
C PRO A 28 1.78 -19.83 -4.33
N GLU A 29 2.60 -20.64 -4.97
CA GLU A 29 2.71 -20.71 -6.42
C GLU A 29 1.42 -21.19 -7.08
N ASP A 30 0.70 -22.12 -6.47
CA ASP A 30 -0.57 -22.63 -6.99
C ASP A 30 -1.70 -21.61 -6.77
N ILE A 31 -1.70 -20.90 -5.65
CA ILE A 31 -2.59 -19.75 -5.41
C ILE A 31 -2.35 -18.66 -6.46
N LEU A 32 -1.08 -18.36 -6.78
CA LEU A 32 -0.71 -17.39 -7.82
C LEU A 32 -1.15 -17.84 -9.21
N ARG A 33 -0.92 -19.13 -9.58
CA ARG A 33 -1.41 -19.70 -10.84
C ARG A 33 -2.92 -19.61 -10.97
N TRP A 34 -3.63 -19.91 -9.87
CA TRP A 34 -5.08 -19.77 -9.82
C TRP A 34 -5.51 -18.31 -10.03
N GLY A 35 -4.85 -17.37 -9.36
CA GLY A 35 -5.13 -15.93 -9.50
C GLY A 35 -4.95 -15.43 -10.93
N ILE A 36 -3.81 -15.76 -11.57
CA ILE A 36 -3.53 -15.42 -12.99
C ILE A 36 -4.64 -15.94 -13.91
N LYS A 37 -5.14 -17.15 -13.65
CA LYS A 37 -6.14 -17.80 -14.49
C LYS A 37 -7.56 -17.28 -14.28
N ASN A 38 -7.91 -16.86 -13.06
CA ASN A 38 -9.31 -16.68 -12.65
C ASN A 38 -9.68 -15.23 -12.24
N LEU A 39 -8.68 -14.36 -12.01
CA LEU A 39 -8.95 -13.01 -11.54
C LEU A 39 -8.78 -11.98 -12.67
N PRO A 40 -9.80 -11.13 -12.93
CA PRO A 40 -9.73 -10.10 -13.96
C PRO A 40 -8.82 -8.95 -13.54
N GLY A 41 -8.15 -8.29 -14.49
CA GLY A 41 -7.38 -7.07 -14.25
C GLY A 41 -6.45 -7.20 -13.04
N LEU A 42 -5.66 -8.30 -13.00
CA LEU A 42 -4.79 -8.63 -11.89
C LEU A 42 -3.49 -7.83 -11.93
N PHE A 43 -3.19 -7.11 -10.86
CA PHE A 43 -1.95 -6.37 -10.62
C PHE A 43 -1.38 -6.74 -9.25
N GLN A 44 -0.12 -6.38 -9.00
CA GLN A 44 0.42 -6.44 -7.65
C GLN A 44 0.68 -5.03 -7.12
N THR A 45 -0.03 -4.62 -6.08
CA THR A 45 0.30 -3.38 -5.36
C THR A 45 1.38 -3.69 -4.32
N THR A 46 2.49 -2.95 -4.38
CA THR A 46 3.67 -3.25 -3.56
C THR A 46 4.36 -1.97 -3.06
N ALA A 47 4.91 -2.03 -1.85
CA ALA A 47 5.94 -1.12 -1.35
C ALA A 47 7.28 -1.86 -1.21
N PHE A 48 7.48 -2.94 -1.97
CA PHE A 48 8.68 -3.77 -1.99
C PHE A 48 9.11 -4.33 -0.62
N GLY A 49 8.13 -4.58 0.26
CA GLY A 49 8.36 -5.38 1.47
C GLY A 49 8.66 -6.84 1.11
N LEU A 50 9.34 -7.57 2.00
CA LEU A 50 9.82 -8.95 1.74
C LEU A 50 8.76 -9.88 1.17
N THR A 51 7.53 -9.87 1.70
CA THR A 51 6.44 -10.71 1.22
C THR A 51 6.05 -10.37 -0.22
N GLY A 52 6.00 -9.07 -0.56
CA GLY A 52 5.74 -8.62 -1.93
C GLY A 52 6.84 -9.01 -2.90
N LEU A 53 8.10 -9.02 -2.45
CA LEU A 53 9.26 -9.45 -3.25
C LEU A 53 9.24 -10.95 -3.51
N CYS A 54 8.84 -11.77 -2.52
CA CYS A 54 8.62 -13.22 -2.75
C CYS A 54 7.59 -13.45 -3.88
N THR A 55 6.46 -12.73 -3.85
CA THR A 55 5.44 -12.87 -4.89
C THR A 55 5.91 -12.41 -6.27
N ILE A 56 6.69 -11.33 -6.35
CA ILE A 56 7.30 -10.86 -7.62
C ILE A 56 8.22 -11.94 -8.20
N ASP A 57 9.09 -12.51 -7.36
CA ASP A 57 10.02 -13.56 -7.79
C ASP A 57 9.29 -14.84 -8.22
N MET A 58 8.28 -15.29 -7.45
CA MET A 58 7.44 -16.43 -7.84
C MET A 58 6.73 -16.18 -9.17
N LEU A 59 6.11 -15.02 -9.35
CA LEU A 59 5.40 -14.65 -10.58
C LEU A 59 6.33 -14.64 -11.80
N SER A 60 7.55 -14.15 -11.65
CA SER A 60 8.55 -14.15 -12.73
C SER A 60 8.95 -15.54 -13.20
N LYS A 61 8.77 -16.56 -12.35
CA LYS A 61 9.04 -17.97 -12.66
C LYS A 61 7.81 -18.72 -13.18
N LEU A 62 6.61 -18.19 -12.93
CA LEU A 62 5.35 -18.84 -13.26
C LEU A 62 4.82 -18.47 -14.63
N THR A 63 5.17 -17.30 -15.16
CA THR A 63 4.64 -16.79 -16.44
C THR A 63 5.60 -15.80 -17.08
N ASP A 64 5.64 -15.81 -18.42
CA ASP A 64 6.40 -14.84 -19.22
C ASP A 64 5.74 -13.44 -19.23
N THR A 65 4.48 -13.36 -18.78
CA THR A 65 3.71 -12.11 -18.70
C THR A 65 3.15 -11.93 -17.29
N PRO A 66 4.00 -11.65 -16.29
CA PRO A 66 3.55 -11.46 -14.92
C PRO A 66 2.65 -10.22 -14.79
N PRO A 67 1.71 -10.21 -13.83
CA PRO A 67 0.94 -9.02 -13.51
C PRO A 67 1.84 -7.81 -13.27
N HIS A 68 1.45 -6.65 -13.80
CA HIS A 68 2.20 -5.43 -13.60
C HIS A 68 2.20 -5.01 -12.13
N LEU A 69 3.22 -4.26 -11.74
CA LEU A 69 3.37 -3.75 -10.39
C LEU A 69 2.81 -2.32 -10.29
N ILE A 70 2.19 -2.02 -9.17
CA ILE A 70 1.79 -0.66 -8.78
C ILE A 70 2.58 -0.29 -7.53
N PHE A 71 3.40 0.73 -7.65
CA PHE A 71 4.14 1.30 -6.54
C PHE A 71 3.51 2.64 -6.13
N ILE A 72 3.05 2.72 -4.89
CA ILE A 72 2.56 3.96 -4.32
C ILE A 72 3.74 4.68 -3.68
N ASP A 73 4.22 5.70 -4.38
CA ASP A 73 5.30 6.55 -3.90
C ASP A 73 4.73 7.66 -3.00
N THR A 74 4.87 7.46 -1.70
CA THR A 74 4.38 8.40 -0.70
C THR A 74 5.20 9.69 -0.61
N LEU A 75 6.31 9.81 -1.36
CA LEU A 75 7.36 10.82 -1.27
C LEU A 75 8.24 10.70 0.00
N TYR A 76 7.83 9.91 0.97
CA TYR A 76 8.49 9.76 2.29
C TYR A 76 9.17 8.39 2.47
N HIS A 77 9.46 7.67 1.37
CA HIS A 77 10.23 6.45 1.45
C HIS A 77 11.69 6.70 1.76
N PHE A 78 12.35 5.71 2.35
CA PHE A 78 13.80 5.70 2.48
C PHE A 78 14.47 5.63 1.10
N LYS A 79 15.69 6.18 1.00
CA LYS A 79 16.50 6.09 -0.22
C LYS A 79 16.69 4.65 -0.69
N GLU A 80 16.91 3.73 0.25
CA GLU A 80 17.09 2.29 0.00
C GLU A 80 15.84 1.65 -0.62
N THR A 81 14.66 2.21 -0.41
CA THR A 81 13.44 1.76 -1.09
C THR A 81 13.47 2.11 -2.57
N TYR A 82 13.86 3.33 -2.93
CA TYR A 82 14.01 3.74 -4.33
C TYR A 82 15.12 2.97 -5.06
N GLU A 83 16.26 2.72 -4.38
CA GLU A 83 17.33 1.88 -4.91
C GLU A 83 16.84 0.46 -5.20
N LEU A 84 16.05 -0.12 -4.30
CA LEU A 84 15.44 -1.44 -4.49
C LEU A 84 14.44 -1.46 -5.66
N VAL A 85 13.66 -0.40 -5.88
CA VAL A 85 12.76 -0.29 -7.04
C VAL A 85 13.55 -0.46 -8.35
N GLU A 86 14.68 0.22 -8.48
CA GLU A 86 15.53 0.12 -9.68
C GLU A 86 16.19 -1.26 -9.81
N GLU A 87 16.57 -1.89 -8.70
CA GLU A 87 17.10 -3.26 -8.70
C GLU A 87 16.03 -4.27 -9.16
N VAL A 88 14.81 -4.15 -8.67
CA VAL A 88 13.66 -4.99 -9.07
C VAL A 88 13.33 -4.81 -10.56
N LYS A 89 13.26 -3.57 -11.06
CA LYS A 89 13.07 -3.28 -12.49
C LYS A 89 14.10 -3.99 -13.33
N LYS A 90 15.40 -3.86 -12.98
CA LYS A 90 16.51 -4.46 -13.72
C LYS A 90 16.46 -5.99 -13.71
N ARG A 91 16.08 -6.59 -12.57
CA ARG A 91 16.11 -8.05 -12.41
C ARG A 91 14.95 -8.75 -13.09
N TYR A 92 13.74 -8.23 -12.92
CA TYR A 92 12.52 -8.94 -13.33
C TYR A 92 11.92 -8.42 -14.64
N ASN A 93 12.32 -7.23 -15.08
CA ASN A 93 11.78 -6.59 -16.30
C ASN A 93 10.25 -6.53 -16.33
N ILE A 94 9.62 -6.36 -15.15
CA ILE A 94 8.16 -6.21 -14.99
C ILE A 94 7.81 -4.73 -15.03
N PRO A 95 6.78 -4.29 -15.77
CA PRO A 95 6.33 -2.90 -15.75
C PRO A 95 5.90 -2.47 -14.34
N ILE A 96 6.40 -1.32 -13.89
CA ILE A 96 6.07 -0.71 -12.60
C ILE A 96 5.39 0.63 -12.87
N HIS A 97 4.12 0.74 -12.46
CA HIS A 97 3.35 1.98 -12.50
C HIS A 97 3.54 2.70 -11.16
N ILE A 98 4.05 3.92 -11.20
CA ILE A 98 4.35 4.71 -9.99
C ILE A 98 3.29 5.78 -9.84
N TYR A 99 2.64 5.82 -8.68
CA TYR A 99 1.63 6.81 -8.34
C TYR A 99 2.03 7.55 -7.07
N LYS A 100 2.02 8.87 -7.16
CA LYS A 100 2.33 9.82 -6.08
C LYS A 100 1.07 10.54 -5.62
N PRO A 101 1.10 11.28 -4.50
CA PRO A 101 0.03 12.19 -4.11
C PRO A 101 -0.36 13.13 -5.26
N GLU A 102 -1.64 13.35 -5.46
CA GLU A 102 -2.15 14.10 -6.61
C GLU A 102 -1.57 15.53 -6.70
N GLY A 103 -0.92 15.82 -7.84
CA GLY A 103 -0.31 17.13 -8.12
C GLY A 103 0.90 17.45 -7.24
N CYS A 104 1.61 16.44 -6.72
CA CYS A 104 2.83 16.59 -5.94
C CYS A 104 3.91 15.62 -6.44
N GLU A 105 5.05 16.15 -6.85
CA GLU A 105 6.21 15.37 -7.29
C GLU A 105 7.28 15.27 -6.20
N THR A 106 7.30 16.21 -5.25
CA THR A 106 8.29 16.29 -4.17
C THR A 106 7.64 16.50 -2.80
N VAL A 107 8.42 16.27 -1.74
CA VAL A 107 8.00 16.53 -0.35
C VAL A 107 7.64 17.99 -0.16
N GLU A 108 8.44 18.90 -0.72
CA GLU A 108 8.26 20.35 -0.59
C GLU A 108 6.93 20.80 -1.21
N GLU A 109 6.56 20.24 -2.35
CA GLU A 109 5.26 20.51 -2.99
C GLU A 109 4.09 20.00 -2.16
N PHE A 110 4.23 18.79 -1.58
CA PHE A 110 3.23 18.22 -0.72
C PHE A 110 3.04 19.05 0.57
N GLU A 111 4.14 19.39 1.24
CA GLU A 111 4.11 20.17 2.48
C GLU A 111 3.60 21.60 2.24
N LYS A 112 3.94 22.21 1.13
CA LYS A 112 3.37 23.52 0.73
C LYS A 112 1.87 23.47 0.55
N LYS A 113 1.34 22.37 -0.01
CA LYS A 113 -0.10 22.21 -0.31
C LYS A 113 -0.91 21.81 0.93
N TYR A 114 -0.38 20.92 1.75
CA TYR A 114 -1.15 20.29 2.83
C TYR A 114 -0.63 20.62 4.24
N GLY A 115 0.54 21.22 4.37
CA GLY A 115 1.21 21.55 5.62
C GLY A 115 2.33 20.55 5.97
N GLU A 116 3.34 21.06 6.68
CA GLU A 116 4.45 20.27 7.15
C GLU A 116 4.00 19.20 8.15
N LYS A 117 4.64 18.03 8.10
CA LYS A 117 4.41 16.92 9.04
C LYS A 117 2.93 16.53 9.21
N LEU A 118 2.20 16.47 8.12
CA LEU A 118 0.77 16.13 8.17
C LEU A 118 0.51 14.80 8.90
N TRP A 119 1.47 13.85 8.91
CA TRP A 119 1.39 12.59 9.66
C TRP A 119 1.38 12.76 11.20
N GLU A 120 1.77 13.93 11.73
CA GLU A 120 1.68 14.26 13.13
C GLU A 120 0.38 15.03 13.44
N THR A 121 -0.02 15.94 12.56
CA THR A 121 -1.17 16.84 12.77
C THR A 121 -2.50 16.23 12.34
N ASN A 122 -2.51 15.39 11.29
CA ASN A 122 -3.69 14.67 10.82
C ASN A 122 -3.29 13.39 10.08
N GLU A 123 -3.03 12.31 10.82
CA GLU A 123 -2.53 11.05 10.29
C GLU A 123 -3.51 10.39 9.30
N GLU A 124 -4.82 10.51 9.52
CA GLU A 124 -5.82 9.90 8.63
C GLU A 124 -5.87 10.61 7.27
N LEU A 125 -5.80 11.94 7.29
CA LEU A 125 -5.69 12.73 6.05
C LEU A 125 -4.38 12.43 5.33
N TYR A 126 -3.26 12.33 6.05
CA TYR A 126 -1.97 11.93 5.48
C TYR A 126 -2.10 10.58 4.77
N ASP A 127 -2.57 9.53 5.45
CA ASP A 127 -2.71 8.20 4.85
C ASP A 127 -3.63 8.22 3.62
N PHE A 128 -4.71 9.01 3.66
CA PHE A 128 -5.59 9.14 2.50
C PHE A 128 -4.85 9.76 1.32
N LEU A 129 -4.19 10.89 1.50
CA LEU A 129 -3.56 11.64 0.41
C LEU A 129 -2.34 10.96 -0.19
N VAL A 130 -1.53 10.23 0.63
CA VAL A 130 -0.28 9.64 0.15
C VAL A 130 -0.38 8.17 -0.19
N LYS A 131 -1.48 7.49 0.17
CA LYS A 131 -1.64 6.04 -0.04
C LYS A 131 -2.96 5.69 -0.70
N VAL A 132 -4.08 6.11 -0.10
CA VAL A 132 -5.41 5.63 -0.52
C VAL A 132 -5.84 6.26 -1.84
N GLU A 133 -5.76 7.58 -1.96
CA GLU A 133 -6.09 8.31 -3.21
C GLU A 133 -5.19 7.84 -4.37
N PRO A 134 -3.84 7.85 -4.26
CA PRO A 134 -3.01 7.41 -5.37
C PRO A 134 -3.27 5.96 -5.78
N ALA A 135 -3.54 5.06 -4.82
CA ALA A 135 -3.87 3.67 -5.14
C ALA A 135 -5.21 3.57 -5.89
N ARG A 136 -6.24 4.31 -5.46
CA ARG A 136 -7.55 4.28 -6.12
C ARG A 136 -7.50 4.88 -7.52
N ARG A 137 -6.77 5.97 -7.70
CA ARG A 137 -6.51 6.56 -9.02
C ARG A 137 -5.78 5.57 -9.93
N ALA A 138 -4.74 4.89 -9.42
CA ALA A 138 -4.07 3.82 -10.14
C ALA A 138 -5.03 2.71 -10.57
N TYR A 139 -5.91 2.27 -9.67
CA TYR A 139 -6.86 1.19 -9.97
C TYR A 139 -7.89 1.61 -11.02
N GLU A 140 -8.37 2.84 -10.98
CA GLU A 140 -9.30 3.38 -11.97
C GLU A 140 -8.64 3.54 -13.33
N GLU A 141 -7.49 4.20 -13.41
CA GLU A 141 -6.78 4.48 -14.66
C GLU A 141 -6.26 3.22 -15.37
N LEU A 142 -5.79 2.23 -14.60
CA LEU A 142 -5.24 0.97 -15.13
C LEU A 142 -6.31 -0.12 -15.29
N GLY A 143 -7.56 0.13 -14.90
CA GLY A 143 -8.63 -0.86 -14.96
C GLY A 143 -8.42 -2.06 -14.03
N VAL A 144 -7.78 -1.84 -12.89
CA VAL A 144 -7.51 -2.90 -11.88
C VAL A 144 -8.82 -3.41 -11.30
N LYS A 145 -8.99 -4.72 -11.29
CA LYS A 145 -10.12 -5.40 -10.64
C LYS A 145 -9.66 -6.35 -9.54
N SER A 146 -8.37 -6.70 -9.55
CA SER A 146 -7.79 -7.64 -8.61
C SER A 146 -6.37 -7.22 -8.25
N VAL A 147 -5.98 -7.36 -6.98
CA VAL A 147 -4.64 -7.05 -6.51
C VAL A 147 -4.04 -8.23 -5.73
N ILE A 148 -2.78 -8.52 -6.00
CA ILE A 148 -1.96 -9.39 -5.16
C ILE A 148 -1.41 -8.54 -4.01
N THR A 149 -1.53 -9.04 -2.79
CA THR A 149 -1.05 -8.34 -1.59
C THR A 149 0.05 -9.12 -0.88
N GLY A 150 0.88 -8.42 -0.12
CA GLY A 150 1.92 -9.00 0.74
C GLY A 150 1.48 -9.17 2.20
N ARG A 151 0.18 -9.42 2.46
CA ARG A 151 -0.35 -9.62 3.81
C ARG A 151 -0.24 -11.07 4.26
N ARG A 152 -0.01 -11.31 5.55
CA ARG A 152 0.10 -12.63 6.16
C ARG A 152 -0.59 -12.69 7.52
N GLN A 153 -1.19 -13.82 7.87
CA GLN A 153 -1.84 -14.04 9.17
C GLN A 153 -0.87 -13.84 10.34
N SER A 154 0.37 -14.29 10.18
CA SER A 154 1.42 -14.17 11.20
C SER A 154 1.80 -12.72 11.57
N GLN A 155 1.33 -11.73 10.82
CA GLN A 155 1.50 -10.31 11.13
C GLN A 155 0.56 -9.82 12.23
N GLY A 156 -0.39 -10.65 12.64
CA GLY A 156 -1.30 -10.38 13.76
C GLY A 156 -2.33 -9.28 13.51
N ALA A 157 -2.98 -8.81 14.58
CA ALA A 157 -4.04 -7.81 14.56
C ALA A 157 -5.13 -8.17 13.53
N ASP A 158 -5.57 -7.22 12.72
CA ASP A 158 -6.64 -7.41 11.73
C ASP A 158 -6.31 -8.47 10.66
N ARG A 159 -5.02 -8.88 10.56
CA ARG A 159 -4.58 -9.89 9.59
C ARG A 159 -4.68 -11.34 10.10
N ALA A 160 -4.97 -11.55 11.39
CA ALA A 160 -5.03 -12.89 11.96
C ALA A 160 -6.07 -13.81 11.30
N SER A 161 -7.15 -13.23 10.76
CA SER A 161 -8.24 -13.94 10.05
C SER A 161 -8.12 -13.89 8.52
N LEU A 162 -6.99 -13.42 7.98
CA LEU A 162 -6.76 -13.25 6.54
C LEU A 162 -7.01 -14.54 5.77
N GLN A 163 -7.70 -14.45 4.64
CA GLN A 163 -7.98 -15.55 3.74
C GLN A 163 -7.16 -15.46 2.46
N PRO A 164 -6.94 -16.55 1.71
CA PRO A 164 -6.27 -16.54 0.41
C PRO A 164 -6.90 -15.54 -0.59
N LEU A 165 -8.22 -15.46 -0.61
CA LEU A 165 -9.00 -14.59 -1.48
C LEU A 165 -10.02 -13.81 -0.67
N GLU A 166 -10.04 -12.50 -0.86
CA GLU A 166 -11.01 -11.59 -0.26
C GLU A 166 -11.58 -10.66 -1.34
N ILE A 167 -12.73 -10.07 -1.06
CA ILE A 167 -13.31 -8.98 -1.84
C ILE A 167 -13.63 -7.83 -0.89
N ASP A 168 -13.24 -6.61 -1.24
CA ASP A 168 -13.53 -5.45 -0.39
C ASP A 168 -14.86 -4.78 -0.75
N GLU A 169 -15.24 -3.77 0.01
CA GLU A 169 -16.48 -3.00 -0.14
C GLU A 169 -16.63 -2.29 -1.49
N THR A 170 -15.53 -2.14 -2.23
CA THR A 170 -15.52 -1.57 -3.58
C THR A 170 -15.64 -2.64 -4.69
N GLY A 171 -15.66 -3.92 -4.32
CA GLY A 171 -15.66 -5.03 -5.26
C GLY A 171 -14.27 -5.42 -5.77
N LEU A 172 -13.19 -4.88 -5.18
CA LEU A 172 -11.81 -5.23 -5.54
C LEU A 172 -11.44 -6.59 -4.92
N TYR A 173 -11.00 -7.54 -5.76
CA TYR A 173 -10.46 -8.81 -5.27
C TYR A 173 -9.05 -8.61 -4.70
N LYS A 174 -8.78 -9.24 -3.56
CA LYS A 174 -7.47 -9.24 -2.89
C LYS A 174 -6.98 -10.68 -2.77
N LEU A 175 -5.95 -11.02 -3.52
CA LEU A 175 -5.28 -12.32 -3.47
C LEU A 175 -4.10 -12.24 -2.50
N ASN A 176 -4.06 -13.12 -1.52
CA ASN A 176 -3.05 -13.17 -0.48
C ASN A 176 -2.27 -14.50 -0.57
N PRO A 177 -1.37 -14.70 -1.53
CA PRO A 177 -0.77 -16.01 -1.80
C PRO A 177 0.07 -16.54 -0.65
N LEU A 178 0.70 -15.66 0.13
CA LEU A 178 1.51 -16.02 1.27
C LEU A 178 0.77 -15.89 2.62
N PHE A 179 -0.56 -15.88 2.62
CA PHE A 179 -1.38 -15.61 3.81
C PHE A 179 -0.99 -16.48 5.03
N ALA A 180 -0.66 -17.76 4.81
CA ALA A 180 -0.29 -18.72 5.85
C ALA A 180 1.21 -18.72 6.23
N TRP A 181 2.05 -17.97 5.50
CA TRP A 181 3.48 -17.94 5.78
C TRP A 181 3.81 -17.13 7.01
N ASN A 182 4.79 -17.60 7.80
CA ASN A 182 5.42 -16.81 8.85
C ASN A 182 6.62 -16.03 8.30
N PHE A 183 7.22 -15.19 9.14
CA PHE A 183 8.36 -14.35 8.74
C PHE A 183 9.58 -15.18 8.38
N TYR A 184 9.82 -16.31 9.08
CA TYR A 184 10.94 -17.21 8.80
C TYR A 184 10.89 -17.80 7.39
N LEU A 185 9.71 -18.24 6.92
CA LEU A 185 9.55 -18.77 5.56
C LEU A 185 9.80 -17.69 4.50
N VAL A 186 9.40 -16.45 4.77
CA VAL A 186 9.65 -15.31 3.87
C VAL A 186 11.16 -15.03 3.80
N GLU A 187 11.87 -14.94 4.93
CA GLU A 187 13.32 -14.72 4.95
C GLU A 187 14.07 -15.87 4.27
N TRP A 188 13.66 -17.10 4.56
CA TRP A 188 14.23 -18.28 3.92
C TRP A 188 14.10 -18.21 2.40
N TYR A 189 12.88 -17.92 1.89
CA TYR A 189 12.64 -17.80 0.46
C TYR A 189 13.52 -16.73 -0.20
N ILE A 190 13.60 -15.54 0.40
CA ILE A 190 14.44 -14.44 -0.06
C ILE A 190 15.90 -14.88 -0.22
N LYS A 191 16.44 -15.58 0.78
CA LYS A 191 17.83 -16.06 0.78
C LYS A 191 18.06 -17.15 -0.26
N GLU A 192 17.25 -18.22 -0.23
CA GLU A 192 17.40 -19.36 -1.14
C GLU A 192 17.26 -18.98 -2.61
N ASN A 193 16.42 -18.00 -2.94
CA ASN A 193 16.21 -17.53 -4.30
C ASN A 193 17.03 -16.29 -4.65
N ASN A 194 17.88 -15.84 -3.74
CA ASN A 194 18.70 -14.64 -3.90
C ASN A 194 17.88 -13.43 -4.38
N VAL A 195 16.67 -13.24 -3.80
CA VAL A 195 15.75 -12.17 -4.16
C VAL A 195 16.30 -10.84 -3.66
N PRO A 196 16.31 -9.76 -4.46
CA PRO A 196 16.71 -8.44 -3.97
C PRO A 196 15.79 -7.98 -2.84
N TYR A 197 16.36 -7.30 -1.84
CA TYR A 197 15.61 -6.81 -0.69
C TYR A 197 16.19 -5.49 -0.17
N ASN A 198 15.39 -4.77 0.61
CA ASN A 198 15.79 -3.49 1.17
C ASN A 198 16.94 -3.64 2.17
N LYS A 199 18.06 -2.95 1.94
CA LYS A 199 19.28 -3.03 2.76
C LYS A 199 19.10 -2.56 4.21
N LEU A 200 18.01 -1.87 4.52
CA LEU A 200 17.65 -1.54 5.90
C LEU A 200 17.36 -2.79 6.76
N LEU A 201 16.98 -3.94 6.13
CA LEU A 201 16.80 -5.18 6.88
C LEU A 201 18.10 -5.62 7.56
N ASP A 202 19.24 -5.46 6.90
CA ASP A 202 20.57 -5.80 7.46
C ASP A 202 20.93 -4.88 8.64
N GLN A 203 20.22 -3.76 8.78
CA GLN A 203 20.38 -2.79 9.86
C GLN A 203 19.36 -2.95 11.00
N GLY A 204 18.53 -4.01 10.97
CA GLY A 204 17.55 -4.31 12.01
C GLY A 204 16.14 -3.78 11.77
N TYR A 205 15.83 -3.30 10.55
CA TYR A 205 14.47 -2.94 10.16
C TYR A 205 13.75 -4.18 9.61
N ARG A 206 12.80 -4.76 10.32
CA ARG A 206 12.06 -5.94 9.85
C ARG A 206 10.87 -5.62 8.96
N SER A 207 10.37 -4.39 9.01
CA SER A 207 9.29 -3.89 8.16
C SER A 207 9.57 -2.43 7.82
N VAL A 208 9.68 -2.11 6.53
CA VAL A 208 10.01 -0.78 6.04
C VAL A 208 8.79 -0.10 5.42
N GLY A 209 8.60 1.17 5.70
CA GLY A 209 7.60 2.06 5.09
C GLY A 209 8.14 3.48 5.03
N ASP A 210 7.30 4.49 5.31
CA ASP A 210 7.74 5.87 5.34
C ASP A 210 8.75 6.09 6.47
N TRP A 211 9.82 6.86 6.22
CA TRP A 211 10.93 7.02 7.16
C TRP A 211 10.51 7.61 8.51
N HIS A 212 9.54 8.53 8.53
CA HIS A 212 9.05 9.16 9.76
C HIS A 212 8.26 8.20 10.67
N SER A 213 7.79 7.05 10.17
CA SER A 213 6.95 6.09 10.89
C SER A 213 7.54 4.67 10.94
N THR A 214 8.84 4.56 10.69
CA THR A 214 9.56 3.28 10.66
C THR A 214 10.80 3.36 11.54
N GLN A 215 10.94 2.41 12.47
CA GLN A 215 12.07 2.28 13.38
C GLN A 215 12.63 0.86 13.32
N LYS A 216 13.85 0.68 13.81
CA LYS A 216 14.45 -0.64 14.02
C LYS A 216 13.62 -1.46 14.99
N THR A 217 13.56 -2.75 14.74
CA THR A 217 12.83 -3.69 15.58
C THR A 217 13.82 -4.40 16.51
N ALA A 218 13.57 -4.39 17.80
CA ALA A 218 14.41 -5.10 18.76
C ALA A 218 14.24 -6.63 18.63
N ASP A 219 15.24 -7.39 19.08
CA ASP A 219 15.18 -8.84 19.07
C ASP A 219 14.02 -9.35 19.92
N GLY A 220 13.31 -10.36 19.40
CA GLY A 220 12.14 -10.95 20.05
C GLY A 220 10.83 -10.18 19.87
N GLN A 221 10.85 -8.98 19.29
CA GLN A 221 9.63 -8.26 18.93
C GLN A 221 9.00 -8.78 17.63
N SER A 222 7.71 -8.49 17.43
CA SER A 222 7.03 -8.79 16.16
C SER A 222 7.68 -8.04 15.00
N GLU A 223 7.61 -8.60 13.80
CA GLU A 223 8.21 -8.00 12.60
C GLU A 223 7.72 -6.56 12.30
N ARG A 224 6.53 -6.22 12.76
CA ARG A 224 5.90 -4.90 12.55
C ARG A 224 6.04 -3.94 13.75
N ALA A 225 6.70 -4.36 14.83
CA ALA A 225 6.84 -3.54 16.04
C ALA A 225 7.56 -2.18 15.77
N GLY A 226 8.41 -2.13 14.75
CA GLY A 226 9.07 -0.90 14.30
C GLY A 226 8.16 0.04 13.47
N ARG A 227 6.93 -0.38 13.10
CA ARG A 227 5.97 0.45 12.37
C ARG A 227 5.08 1.18 13.36
N TRP A 228 4.95 2.50 13.19
CA TRP A 228 4.10 3.35 14.04
C TRP A 228 4.34 3.18 15.55
N ALA A 229 5.60 2.97 15.94
CA ALA A 229 5.97 2.73 17.34
C ALA A 229 5.42 3.85 18.25
N GLY A 230 4.71 3.45 19.32
CA GLY A 230 4.04 4.40 20.25
C GLY A 230 2.65 4.87 19.80
N LYS A 231 2.11 4.34 18.70
CA LYS A 231 0.76 4.63 18.21
C LYS A 231 -0.11 3.37 18.26
N GLU A 232 -1.43 3.54 18.40
CA GLU A 232 -2.41 2.45 18.35
C GLU A 232 -2.64 1.88 16.93
N LYS A 233 -2.05 2.50 15.92
CA LYS A 233 -2.20 2.15 14.51
C LYS A 233 -1.58 0.78 14.19
N THR A 234 -2.36 -0.11 13.58
CA THR A 234 -1.96 -1.45 13.15
C THR A 234 -1.85 -1.61 11.64
N GLU A 235 -2.61 -0.77 10.88
CA GLU A 235 -2.69 -0.84 9.42
C GLU A 235 -2.51 0.53 8.75
N CYS A 236 -1.98 0.52 7.53
CA CYS A 236 -2.02 1.67 6.65
C CYS A 236 -3.41 1.81 6.02
N GLY A 237 -3.74 3.01 5.54
CA GLY A 237 -5.06 3.30 4.97
C GLY A 237 -5.51 2.42 3.80
N LEU A 238 -4.59 1.76 3.08
CA LEU A 238 -4.90 0.90 1.92
C LEU A 238 -5.82 -0.30 2.22
N HIS A 239 -5.95 -0.68 3.49
CA HIS A 239 -6.73 -1.84 3.91
C HIS A 239 -7.88 -1.48 4.85
N LYS A 240 -8.12 -0.17 5.05
CA LYS A 240 -9.28 0.36 5.76
C LYS A 240 -10.46 0.59 4.79
N ASP A 241 -11.66 0.82 5.33
CA ASP A 241 -12.84 1.17 4.54
C ASP A 241 -12.62 2.45 3.73
N TYR A 242 -12.68 2.31 2.41
CA TYR A 242 -12.39 3.39 1.48
C TYR A 242 -13.38 4.55 1.59
N PHE A 243 -14.68 4.23 1.68
CA PHE A 243 -15.72 5.26 1.67
C PHE A 243 -15.66 6.12 2.93
N THR A 244 -15.41 5.48 4.08
CA THR A 244 -15.19 6.17 5.37
C THR A 244 -13.98 7.09 5.29
N MET A 245 -12.83 6.61 4.82
CA MET A 245 -11.62 7.41 4.69
C MET A 245 -11.82 8.59 3.72
N LYS A 246 -12.49 8.37 2.60
CA LYS A 246 -12.80 9.43 1.62
C LYS A 246 -13.67 10.53 2.22
N ALA A 247 -14.70 10.15 2.97
CA ALA A 247 -15.59 11.13 3.63
C ALA A 247 -14.83 11.96 4.69
N GLN A 248 -13.99 11.32 5.51
CA GLN A 248 -13.17 12.00 6.52
C GLN A 248 -12.14 12.94 5.89
N ALA A 249 -11.46 12.49 4.83
CA ALA A 249 -10.50 13.32 4.12
C ALA A 249 -11.16 14.55 3.46
N LYS A 250 -12.32 14.37 2.83
CA LYS A 250 -13.08 15.47 2.26
C LYS A 250 -13.40 16.52 3.32
N LYS A 251 -13.94 16.11 4.47
CA LYS A 251 -14.25 17.02 5.59
C LYS A 251 -12.99 17.74 6.08
N ALA A 252 -11.89 17.03 6.28
CA ALA A 252 -10.64 17.62 6.75
C ALA A 252 -10.08 18.67 5.78
N LEU A 253 -10.20 18.45 4.48
CA LEU A 253 -9.79 19.42 3.46
C LEU A 253 -10.71 20.64 3.42
N GLU A 254 -12.01 20.48 3.58
CA GLU A 254 -12.97 21.58 3.68
C GLU A 254 -12.70 22.44 4.93
N ASP A 255 -12.47 21.83 6.08
CA ASP A 255 -12.12 22.49 7.34
C ASP A 255 -10.79 23.26 7.23
N LYS A 256 -9.80 22.69 6.52
CA LYS A 256 -8.53 23.37 6.24
C LYS A 256 -8.76 24.60 5.36
N ALA A 257 -9.47 24.46 4.26
CA ALA A 257 -9.75 25.56 3.34
C ALA A 257 -10.49 26.72 4.03
N ALA A 258 -11.44 26.42 4.93
CA ALA A 258 -12.15 27.44 5.71
C ALA A 258 -11.21 28.18 6.66
N LYS A 259 -10.28 27.47 7.32
CA LYS A 259 -9.27 28.10 8.21
C LYS A 259 -8.30 28.97 7.42
N ASP A 260 -7.82 28.51 6.29
CA ASP A 260 -6.89 29.26 5.42
C ASP A 260 -7.58 30.56 4.89
N ALA A 261 -8.87 30.48 4.52
CA ALA A 261 -9.65 31.65 4.09
C ALA A 261 -9.86 32.68 5.19
N THR A 262 -10.07 32.23 6.44
CA THR A 262 -10.21 33.16 7.59
C THR A 262 -8.89 33.79 7.98
N ALA A 263 -7.76 33.08 7.84
CA ALA A 263 -6.42 33.60 8.11
C ALA A 263 -5.95 34.61 7.03
N ALA A 264 -6.45 34.49 5.80
CA ALA A 264 -6.15 35.38 4.70
C ALA A 264 -7.03 36.65 4.67
N ALA A 265 -8.08 36.76 5.49
CA ALA A 265 -8.92 37.95 5.58
C ALA A 265 -8.14 39.12 6.21
N PRO A 266 -8.03 40.30 5.55
CA PRO A 266 -7.28 41.41 6.09
C PRO A 266 -7.93 41.94 7.37
N ALA A 267 -7.15 42.16 8.40
CA ALA A 267 -7.53 42.88 9.62
C ALA A 267 -7.74 44.38 9.30
N SER A 268 -8.81 44.72 8.58
CA SER A 268 -9.19 46.09 8.28
C SER A 268 -10.63 46.31 8.63
N ALA A 269 -10.91 46.70 9.88
CA ALA A 269 -12.02 47.58 10.25
C ALA A 269 -12.03 47.83 11.79
N ALA A 270 -10.97 48.43 12.31
CA ALA A 270 -11.04 48.99 13.68
C ALA A 270 -10.09 50.19 13.82
N THR A 271 -10.23 51.20 12.98
CA THR A 271 -9.62 52.50 13.29
C THR A 271 -10.32 53.58 12.46
N GLU A 272 -11.53 54.01 12.88
CA GLU A 272 -12.10 55.29 12.56
C GLU A 272 -13.38 55.46 13.40
N ILE A 273 -13.26 55.86 14.63
CA ILE A 273 -14.23 56.70 15.37
C ILE A 273 -13.50 57.19 16.63
N ALA A 274 -12.68 58.20 16.50
CA ALA A 274 -12.33 59.06 17.65
C ALA A 274 -11.63 60.32 17.09
N SER A 275 -12.37 61.21 16.45
CA SER A 275 -12.00 62.63 16.36
C SER A 275 -13.15 63.41 15.78
N THR A 276 -14.06 63.84 16.66
CA THR A 276 -14.78 65.17 16.58
C THR A 276 -15.60 65.32 17.83
N ALA A 277 -15.11 66.05 18.80
CA ALA A 277 -15.82 67.03 19.62
C ALA A 277 -14.80 67.72 20.52
#